data_c3f7b53d3899fd6589a46a53692d4928
#
_entry.id   c3f7b53d3899fd6589a46a53692d4928
#
_cell.length_a   1.000
_cell.length_b   1.000
_cell.length_c   1.000
_cell.angle_alpha   90.00
_cell.angle_beta   90.00
_cell.angle_gamma   90.00
#
_symmetry.space_group_name_H-M   'P 1'
#
loop_
_entity.id
_entity.type
_entity.pdbx_description
1 polymer ?
#
loop_
_entity_poly.entity_id
_entity_poly.type
_entity_poly.pdbx_seq_one_letter_code
_entity_poly.pdbx_strand_id
1 'polypeptide(L)'
;MGGFSFAAERPIEKYHKSDILFLISVILLWGLGFFALFICSQNYAQRMFDDSFYFVKRQFITSCVGGVLFLFFLLSDMKLIRKLVSIIVISAFVLCLLTFIPGISVEKNGAARWIRLPFSFSFQPSELVKFGLVLFLANYFDKQERLVNPEEKNVAPCVCVFIIFLVIVAAQKDFSTTAFIACVCILMFIVAGAKIAWLIPFLIVVIPICIIMIFSQQYRIERILGFINPDEFATTLNFQSLAAKKAISAGGIWGQGIGTDLVKINLIPEIQADYIFAGWAEAMGLVGVIFYFAVLGLFAWRGYKSALTCPDRFASFASFGCVSIIFLQSIIREYGSNTLEA
;
A
#
# COMPACT_ATOMS: atom_id res chain seq x y z
N MET A 1 -33.91 -10.30 7.28
CA MET A 1 -32.49 -10.64 7.09
C MET A 1 -31.68 -9.44 7.53
N GLY A 2 -31.11 -9.51 8.74
CA GLY A 2 -30.38 -8.39 9.34
C GLY A 2 -29.12 -8.07 8.55
N GLY A 3 -29.05 -6.86 8.00
CA GLY A 3 -27.83 -6.35 7.43
C GLY A 3 -26.80 -6.20 8.54
N PHE A 4 -25.62 -6.73 8.33
CA PHE A 4 -24.47 -6.45 9.17
C PHE A 4 -24.19 -4.93 9.09
N SER A 5 -24.67 -4.16 10.08
CA SER A 5 -24.21 -2.78 10.20
C SER A 5 -22.88 -2.79 10.94
N PHE A 6 -21.81 -2.45 10.26
CA PHE A 6 -20.48 -2.28 10.86
C PHE A 6 -20.46 -1.27 12.01
N ALA A 7 -21.41 -0.33 11.99
CA ALA A 7 -21.63 0.67 13.02
C ALA A 7 -23.00 0.47 13.68
N ALA A 8 -23.25 -0.68 14.31
CA ALA A 8 -24.38 -0.83 15.20
C ALA A 8 -24.30 0.25 16.29
N GLU A 9 -25.45 0.81 16.66
CA GLU A 9 -25.59 1.78 17.74
C GLU A 9 -24.88 1.28 19.00
N ARG A 10 -23.70 1.84 19.25
CA ARG A 10 -22.94 1.56 20.47
C ARG A 10 -23.08 2.72 21.43
N PRO A 11 -23.24 2.45 22.73
CA PRO A 11 -23.25 3.49 23.73
C PRO A 11 -21.94 4.27 23.64
N ILE A 12 -22.03 5.59 23.61
CA ILE A 12 -20.89 6.52 23.55
C ILE A 12 -20.17 6.42 24.91
N GLU A 13 -19.15 5.59 24.98
CA GLU A 13 -18.19 5.69 26.08
C GLU A 13 -17.40 6.99 25.92
N LYS A 14 -17.59 7.89 26.87
CA LYS A 14 -17.14 9.30 26.83
C LYS A 14 -15.63 9.52 26.79
N TYR A 15 -14.79 8.49 26.94
CA TYR A 15 -13.33 8.61 26.95
C TYR A 15 -12.67 7.45 26.21
N HIS A 16 -12.32 7.62 24.97
CA HIS A 16 -11.36 6.76 24.32
C HIS A 16 -9.95 7.21 24.71
N LYS A 17 -9.29 6.42 25.55
CA LYS A 17 -7.84 6.55 25.74
C LYS A 17 -7.15 6.18 24.43
N SER A 18 -6.12 6.93 24.05
CA SER A 18 -5.26 6.59 22.91
C SER A 18 -4.76 5.15 23.06
N ASP A 19 -4.81 4.38 21.95
CA ASP A 19 -4.37 3.00 21.94
C ASP A 19 -2.83 2.94 21.89
N ILE A 20 -2.21 2.84 23.07
CA ILE A 20 -0.76 2.81 23.21
C ILE A 20 -0.15 1.62 22.46
N LEU A 21 -0.82 0.44 22.45
CA LEU A 21 -0.31 -0.73 21.74
C LEU A 21 -0.33 -0.53 20.22
N PHE A 22 -1.34 0.18 19.70
CA PHE A 22 -1.36 0.57 18.30
C PHE A 22 -0.18 1.50 17.96
N LEU A 23 0.05 2.52 18.78
CA LEU A 23 1.16 3.46 18.57
C LEU A 23 2.53 2.74 18.64
N ILE A 24 2.71 1.85 19.62
CA ILE A 24 3.93 1.04 19.74
C ILE A 24 4.14 0.20 18.48
N SER A 25 3.08 -0.45 17.96
CA SER A 25 3.19 -1.26 16.74
C SER A 25 3.59 -0.43 15.52
N VAL A 26 3.09 0.80 15.39
CA VAL A 26 3.48 1.75 14.32
C VAL A 26 4.96 2.12 14.43
N ILE A 27 5.42 2.49 15.63
CA ILE A 27 6.83 2.85 15.86
C ILE A 27 7.75 1.66 15.61
N LEU A 28 7.37 0.45 16.03
CA LEU A 28 8.14 -0.76 15.78
C LEU A 28 8.23 -1.07 14.29
N LEU A 29 7.10 -1.04 13.54
CA LEU A 29 7.13 -1.25 12.08
C LEU A 29 7.98 -0.21 11.36
N TRP A 30 7.90 1.06 11.76
CA TRP A 30 8.73 2.12 11.23
C TRP A 30 10.22 1.87 11.49
N GLY A 31 10.59 1.51 12.72
CA GLY A 31 11.97 1.18 13.08
C GLY A 31 12.50 -0.08 12.35
N LEU A 32 11.68 -1.13 12.25
CA LEU A 32 12.01 -2.33 11.48
C LEU A 32 12.25 -2.02 10.00
N GLY A 33 11.43 -1.12 9.41
CA GLY A 33 11.61 -0.68 8.03
C GLY A 33 12.94 0.05 7.80
N PHE A 34 13.36 0.94 8.70
CA PHE A 34 14.66 1.59 8.64
C PHE A 34 15.82 0.60 8.77
N PHE A 35 15.69 -0.34 9.70
CA PHE A 35 16.69 -1.35 9.93
C PHE A 35 16.85 -2.30 8.75
N ALA A 36 15.74 -2.78 8.18
CA ALA A 36 15.74 -3.59 6.97
C ALA A 36 16.34 -2.83 5.77
N LEU A 37 15.98 -1.54 5.60
CA LEU A 37 16.55 -0.71 4.55
C LEU A 37 18.09 -0.57 4.71
N PHE A 38 18.57 -0.35 5.93
CA PHE A 38 20.02 -0.28 6.18
C PHE A 38 20.71 -1.58 5.79
N ILE A 39 20.23 -2.74 6.28
CA ILE A 39 20.79 -4.05 5.98
C ILE A 39 20.87 -4.29 4.46
N CYS A 40 19.77 -4.00 3.75
CA CYS A 40 19.69 -4.30 2.32
C CYS A 40 20.44 -3.30 1.43
N SER A 41 20.63 -2.06 1.89
CA SER A 41 21.17 -1.01 1.04
C SER A 41 22.64 -0.66 1.31
N GLN A 42 23.22 -1.01 2.46
CA GLN A 42 24.54 -0.53 2.90
C GLN A 42 25.65 -0.80 1.88
N ASN A 43 25.74 -2.04 1.35
CA ASN A 43 26.80 -2.43 0.42
C ASN A 43 26.62 -1.78 -0.96
N TYR A 44 25.38 -1.71 -1.45
CA TYR A 44 25.08 -1.02 -2.70
C TYR A 44 25.34 0.48 -2.59
N ALA A 45 24.90 1.10 -1.49
CA ALA A 45 25.11 2.52 -1.22
C ALA A 45 26.61 2.88 -1.12
N GLN A 46 27.40 2.06 -0.44
CA GLN A 46 28.85 2.26 -0.33
C GLN A 46 29.54 2.19 -1.70
N ARG A 47 29.14 1.26 -2.57
CA ARG A 47 29.75 1.11 -3.90
C ARG A 47 29.37 2.23 -4.86
N MET A 48 28.11 2.72 -4.82
CA MET A 48 27.60 3.67 -5.79
C MET A 48 27.73 5.13 -5.36
N PHE A 49 27.70 5.42 -4.05
CA PHE A 49 27.65 6.77 -3.50
C PHE A 49 28.75 7.05 -2.47
N ASP A 50 29.62 6.07 -2.19
CA ASP A 50 30.67 6.13 -1.16
C ASP A 50 30.12 6.49 0.24
N ASP A 51 28.86 6.17 0.50
CA ASP A 51 28.17 6.43 1.76
C ASP A 51 27.16 5.31 2.06
N SER A 52 27.49 4.42 3.01
CA SER A 52 26.64 3.29 3.42
C SER A 52 25.26 3.71 3.93
N PHE A 53 25.10 4.95 4.40
CA PHE A 53 23.84 5.49 4.93
C PHE A 53 23.05 6.31 3.92
N TYR A 54 23.45 6.39 2.65
CA TYR A 54 22.83 7.23 1.65
C TYR A 54 21.30 7.05 1.58
N PHE A 55 20.81 5.82 1.45
CA PHE A 55 19.37 5.54 1.37
C PHE A 55 18.65 5.79 2.70
N VAL A 56 19.29 5.46 3.82
CA VAL A 56 18.74 5.69 5.18
C VAL A 56 18.56 7.19 5.44
N LYS A 57 19.54 8.01 5.07
CA LYS A 57 19.46 9.48 5.20
C LYS A 57 18.29 10.05 4.37
N ARG A 58 18.13 9.59 3.12
CA ARG A 58 17.00 10.00 2.27
C ARG A 58 15.66 9.58 2.86
N GLN A 59 15.56 8.34 3.34
CA GLN A 59 14.36 7.84 3.99
C GLN A 59 14.04 8.61 5.27
N PHE A 60 15.07 9.00 6.04
CA PHE A 60 14.88 9.80 7.24
C PHE A 60 14.29 11.18 6.93
N ILE A 61 14.79 11.86 5.89
CA ILE A 61 14.26 13.16 5.45
C ILE A 61 12.78 13.03 5.06
N THR A 62 12.42 12.02 4.25
CA THR A 62 11.02 11.79 3.87
C THR A 62 10.15 11.41 5.06
N SER A 63 10.70 10.68 6.04
CA SER A 63 10.00 10.35 7.28
C SER A 63 9.78 11.57 8.18
N CYS A 64 10.67 12.55 8.19
CA CYS A 64 10.44 13.82 8.88
C CYS A 64 9.24 14.58 8.29
N VAL A 65 9.12 14.62 6.95
CA VAL A 65 7.95 15.19 6.28
C VAL A 65 6.67 14.40 6.66
N GLY A 66 6.75 13.07 6.63
CA GLY A 66 5.66 12.20 7.08
C GLY A 66 5.28 12.44 8.55
N GLY A 67 6.27 12.66 9.42
CA GLY A 67 6.07 13.00 10.84
C GLY A 67 5.31 14.32 11.05
N VAL A 68 5.63 15.33 10.26
CA VAL A 68 4.88 16.62 10.29
C VAL A 68 3.44 16.41 9.87
N LEU A 69 3.19 15.65 8.79
CA LEU A 69 1.84 15.30 8.36
C LEU A 69 1.10 14.46 9.41
N PHE A 70 1.77 13.51 10.03
CA PHE A 70 1.22 12.70 11.12
C PHE A 70 0.76 13.59 12.28
N LEU A 71 1.60 14.52 12.74
CA LEU A 71 1.25 15.46 13.80
C LEU A 71 0.09 16.38 13.39
N PHE A 72 0.08 16.85 12.15
CA PHE A 72 -1.02 17.64 11.61
C PHE A 72 -2.35 16.89 11.70
N PHE A 73 -2.43 15.65 11.22
CA PHE A 73 -3.64 14.85 11.28
C PHE A 73 -4.01 14.42 12.71
N LEU A 74 -3.02 14.15 13.57
CA LEU A 74 -3.24 13.79 14.98
C LEU A 74 -3.89 14.93 15.77
N LEU A 75 -3.50 16.17 15.48
CA LEU A 75 -4.03 17.38 16.15
C LEU A 75 -5.27 17.95 15.48
N SER A 76 -5.65 17.42 14.31
CA SER A 76 -6.79 17.93 13.53
C SER A 76 -8.10 17.36 14.00
N ASP A 77 -9.12 18.22 14.07
CA ASP A 77 -10.50 17.78 14.30
C ASP A 77 -11.04 16.97 13.13
N MET A 78 -11.91 15.98 13.38
CA MET A 78 -12.58 15.20 12.35
C MET A 78 -13.39 16.08 11.38
N LYS A 79 -13.90 17.22 11.83
CA LYS A 79 -14.59 18.20 10.97
C LYS A 79 -13.65 18.81 9.92
N LEU A 80 -12.40 19.10 10.31
CA LEU A 80 -11.38 19.60 9.39
C LEU A 80 -10.99 18.52 8.38
N ILE A 81 -10.75 17.30 8.84
CA ILE A 81 -10.40 16.17 7.96
C ILE A 81 -11.50 15.97 6.92
N ARG A 82 -12.79 15.99 7.31
CA ARG A 82 -13.92 15.88 6.36
C ARG A 82 -13.92 17.00 5.30
N LYS A 83 -13.57 18.22 5.66
CA LYS A 83 -13.45 19.33 4.69
C LYS A 83 -12.28 19.12 3.73
N LEU A 84 -11.17 18.57 4.21
CA LEU A 84 -9.99 18.30 3.42
C LEU A 84 -10.17 17.15 2.43
N VAL A 85 -11.12 16.23 2.64
CA VAL A 85 -11.37 15.10 1.74
C VAL A 85 -11.52 15.55 0.29
N SER A 86 -12.36 16.56 0.02
CA SER A 86 -12.57 17.05 -1.35
C SER A 86 -11.29 17.65 -1.95
N ILE A 87 -10.50 18.36 -1.14
CA ILE A 87 -9.23 18.95 -1.60
C ILE A 87 -8.23 17.84 -1.90
N ILE A 88 -8.12 16.82 -1.03
CA ILE A 88 -7.24 15.67 -1.23
C ILE A 88 -7.60 14.91 -2.52
N VAL A 89 -8.89 14.65 -2.75
CA VAL A 89 -9.36 13.94 -3.95
C VAL A 89 -9.10 14.74 -5.22
N ILE A 90 -9.40 16.04 -5.22
CA ILE A 90 -9.15 16.92 -6.40
C ILE A 90 -7.64 17.05 -6.64
N SER A 91 -6.84 17.24 -5.60
CA SER A 91 -5.38 17.31 -5.76
C SER A 91 -4.80 16.00 -6.28
N ALA A 92 -5.25 14.85 -5.78
CA ALA A 92 -4.84 13.54 -6.28
C ALA A 92 -5.20 13.37 -7.76
N PHE A 93 -6.39 13.79 -8.17
CA PHE A 93 -6.82 13.77 -9.57
C PHE A 93 -5.92 14.63 -10.45
N VAL A 94 -5.71 15.89 -10.09
CA VAL A 94 -4.84 16.82 -10.84
C VAL A 94 -3.41 16.28 -10.91
N LEU A 95 -2.84 15.81 -9.80
CA LEU A 95 -1.49 15.24 -9.78
C LEU A 95 -1.38 14.00 -10.67
N CYS A 96 -2.40 13.14 -10.72
CA CYS A 96 -2.43 12.02 -11.64
C CYS A 96 -2.47 12.46 -13.10
N LEU A 97 -3.19 13.53 -13.45
CA LEU A 97 -3.19 14.08 -14.81
C LEU A 97 -1.84 14.68 -15.18
N LEU A 98 -1.14 15.32 -14.23
CA LEU A 98 0.20 15.89 -14.48
C LEU A 98 1.24 14.84 -14.86
N THR A 99 1.06 13.56 -14.51
CA THR A 99 1.99 12.49 -14.93
C THR A 99 1.97 12.23 -16.43
N PHE A 100 0.92 12.65 -17.15
CA PHE A 100 0.84 12.51 -18.60
C PHE A 100 1.55 13.64 -19.37
N ILE A 101 2.02 14.68 -18.65
CA ILE A 101 2.70 15.82 -19.27
C ILE A 101 4.19 15.52 -19.39
N PRO A 102 4.75 15.44 -20.62
CA PRO A 102 6.19 15.28 -20.83
C PRO A 102 6.98 16.41 -20.13
N GLY A 103 8.08 16.04 -19.48
CA GLY A 103 8.94 16.99 -18.75
C GLY A 103 8.63 17.13 -17.26
N ILE A 104 7.39 16.91 -16.81
CA ILE A 104 7.01 16.84 -15.39
C ILE A 104 7.13 15.40 -14.90
N SER A 105 6.72 14.46 -15.73
CA SER A 105 6.78 13.03 -15.41
C SER A 105 8.19 12.46 -15.53
N VAL A 106 8.45 11.44 -14.71
CA VAL A 106 9.63 10.57 -14.82
C VAL A 106 9.16 9.22 -15.37
N GLU A 107 9.61 8.90 -16.57
CA GLU A 107 9.35 7.60 -17.17
C GLU A 107 10.35 6.58 -16.63
N LYS A 108 9.83 5.49 -16.10
CA LYS A 108 10.62 4.30 -15.74
C LYS A 108 9.96 3.08 -16.39
N ASN A 109 10.76 2.30 -17.10
CA ASN A 109 10.29 1.09 -17.80
C ASN A 109 9.07 1.33 -18.72
N GLY A 110 9.05 2.47 -19.44
CA GLY A 110 7.96 2.81 -20.36
C GLY A 110 6.63 3.20 -19.70
N ALA A 111 6.66 3.53 -18.41
CA ALA A 111 5.50 3.98 -17.65
C ALA A 111 5.77 5.31 -16.94
N ALA A 112 4.91 6.29 -17.20
CA ALA A 112 4.95 7.63 -16.59
C ALA A 112 4.10 7.66 -15.32
N ARG A 113 4.67 7.26 -14.18
CA ARG A 113 3.95 7.10 -12.89
C ARG A 113 4.37 8.10 -11.84
N TRP A 114 5.52 8.74 -12.03
CA TRP A 114 6.19 9.56 -11.04
C TRP A 114 6.27 11.00 -11.48
N ILE A 115 6.10 11.93 -10.55
CA ILE A 115 6.36 13.36 -10.74
C ILE A 115 7.73 13.68 -10.18
N ARG A 116 8.54 14.42 -10.95
CA ARG A 116 9.85 14.89 -10.48
C ARG A 116 9.66 16.02 -9.47
N LEU A 117 10.29 15.87 -8.31
CA LEU A 117 10.36 16.88 -7.27
C LEU A 117 11.79 17.46 -7.21
N PRO A 118 11.98 18.66 -6.61
CA PRO A 118 13.29 19.21 -6.33
C PRO A 118 14.18 18.22 -5.54
N PHE A 119 15.52 18.40 -5.61
CA PHE A 119 16.50 17.58 -4.90
C PHE A 119 16.50 16.09 -5.28
N SER A 120 16.17 15.77 -6.54
CA SER A 120 16.14 14.39 -7.05
C SER A 120 15.13 13.46 -6.32
N PHE A 121 14.12 14.02 -5.65
CA PHE A 121 13.01 13.27 -5.16
C PHE A 121 11.99 13.02 -6.28
N SER A 122 11.24 11.94 -6.15
CA SER A 122 10.10 11.64 -7.01
C SER A 122 8.89 11.30 -6.14
N PHE A 123 7.71 11.68 -6.60
CA PHE A 123 6.44 11.41 -5.92
C PHE A 123 5.51 10.66 -6.85
N GLN A 124 4.89 9.60 -6.35
CA GLN A 124 3.91 8.83 -7.10
C GLN A 124 2.50 9.27 -6.69
N PRO A 125 1.74 9.95 -7.57
CA PRO A 125 0.40 10.46 -7.24
C PRO A 125 -0.60 9.38 -6.88
N SER A 126 -0.48 8.17 -7.42
CA SER A 126 -1.37 7.06 -7.10
C SER A 126 -1.28 6.60 -5.63
N GLU A 127 -0.19 6.91 -4.92
CA GLU A 127 -0.13 6.72 -3.46
C GLU A 127 -1.13 7.63 -2.74
N LEU A 128 -1.23 8.91 -3.17
CA LEU A 128 -2.23 9.82 -2.62
C LEU A 128 -3.66 9.39 -2.99
N VAL A 129 -3.86 8.83 -4.19
CA VAL A 129 -5.16 8.31 -4.63
C VAL A 129 -5.67 7.22 -3.68
N LYS A 130 -4.82 6.30 -3.22
CA LYS A 130 -5.22 5.23 -2.30
C LYS A 130 -5.87 5.79 -1.02
N PHE A 131 -5.19 6.72 -0.37
CA PHE A 131 -5.70 7.36 0.85
C PHE A 131 -6.87 8.31 0.55
N GLY A 132 -6.80 9.07 -0.52
CA GLY A 132 -7.87 9.97 -0.95
C GLY A 132 -9.19 9.25 -1.21
N LEU A 133 -9.15 8.11 -1.89
CA LEU A 133 -10.33 7.28 -2.15
C LEU A 133 -10.90 6.66 -0.88
N VAL A 134 -10.06 6.17 0.03
CA VAL A 134 -10.51 5.65 1.32
C VAL A 134 -11.23 6.72 2.12
N LEU A 135 -10.67 7.93 2.23
CA LEU A 135 -11.31 9.04 2.93
C LEU A 135 -12.60 9.49 2.22
N PHE A 136 -12.61 9.49 0.90
CA PHE A 136 -13.80 9.81 0.11
C PHE A 136 -14.92 8.80 0.35
N LEU A 137 -14.62 7.51 0.23
CA LEU A 137 -15.57 6.43 0.47
C LEU A 137 -16.11 6.46 1.91
N ALA A 138 -15.23 6.67 2.90
CA ALA A 138 -15.63 6.80 4.30
C ALA A 138 -16.62 7.95 4.51
N ASN A 139 -16.34 9.12 3.93
CA ASN A 139 -17.23 10.27 4.01
C ASN A 139 -18.55 10.05 3.24
N TYR A 140 -18.48 9.36 2.12
CA TYR A 140 -19.65 9.03 1.31
C TYR A 140 -20.56 8.05 2.04
N PHE A 141 -20.03 6.95 2.56
CA PHE A 141 -20.79 5.95 3.30
C PHE A 141 -21.41 6.52 4.58
N ASP A 142 -20.68 7.36 5.33
CA ASP A 142 -21.26 8.05 6.49
C ASP A 142 -22.45 8.95 6.11
N LYS A 143 -22.40 9.65 4.97
CA LYS A 143 -23.52 10.46 4.47
C LYS A 143 -24.71 9.59 4.06
N GLN A 144 -24.47 8.48 3.34
CA GLN A 144 -25.52 7.57 2.90
C GLN A 144 -26.25 6.89 4.07
N GLU A 145 -25.50 6.55 5.12
CA GLU A 145 -26.10 5.96 6.33
C GLU A 145 -27.01 6.92 7.11
N ARG A 146 -26.77 8.24 7.00
CA ARG A 146 -27.62 9.27 7.63
C ARG A 146 -28.93 9.49 6.89
N LEU A 147 -29.10 8.99 5.67
CA LEU A 147 -30.36 9.08 4.94
C LEU A 147 -31.40 8.13 5.55
N VAL A 148 -32.54 8.67 5.90
CA VAL A 148 -33.65 7.93 6.55
C VAL A 148 -34.33 6.99 5.56
N ASN A 149 -34.47 7.43 4.29
CA ASN A 149 -35.16 6.67 3.27
C ASN A 149 -34.17 5.75 2.52
N PRO A 150 -34.37 4.41 2.53
CA PRO A 150 -33.52 3.49 1.78
C PRO A 150 -33.50 3.74 0.27
N GLU A 151 -34.59 4.31 -0.29
CA GLU A 151 -34.71 4.61 -1.73
C GLU A 151 -33.83 5.77 -2.18
N GLU A 152 -33.46 6.67 -1.27
CA GLU A 152 -32.57 7.79 -1.53
C GLU A 152 -31.08 7.37 -1.53
N LYS A 153 -30.77 6.18 -1.03
CA LYS A 153 -29.42 5.67 -0.98
C LYS A 153 -28.93 5.32 -2.38
N ASN A 154 -28.05 6.16 -2.91
CA ASN A 154 -27.49 6.00 -4.25
C ASN A 154 -25.97 5.84 -4.16
N VAL A 155 -25.41 4.77 -4.72
CA VAL A 155 -23.97 4.47 -4.71
C VAL A 155 -23.32 4.83 -6.05
N ALA A 156 -24.11 5.11 -7.08
CA ALA A 156 -23.60 5.40 -8.42
C ALA A 156 -22.55 6.54 -8.45
N PRO A 157 -22.72 7.69 -7.77
CA PRO A 157 -21.70 8.75 -7.81
C PRO A 157 -20.36 8.31 -7.24
N CYS A 158 -20.37 7.50 -6.19
CA CYS A 158 -19.16 7.00 -5.57
C CYS A 158 -18.45 5.98 -6.48
N VAL A 159 -19.20 5.10 -7.14
CA VAL A 159 -18.69 4.17 -8.15
C VAL A 159 -18.08 4.93 -9.33
N CYS A 160 -18.73 6.00 -9.81
CA CYS A 160 -18.20 6.82 -10.90
C CYS A 160 -16.83 7.45 -10.54
N VAL A 161 -16.70 8.07 -9.36
CA VAL A 161 -15.44 8.66 -8.92
C VAL A 161 -14.35 7.58 -8.83
N PHE A 162 -14.67 6.43 -8.29
CA PHE A 162 -13.75 5.32 -8.21
C PHE A 162 -13.29 4.84 -9.61
N ILE A 163 -14.22 4.63 -10.55
CA ILE A 163 -13.90 4.20 -11.92
C ILE A 163 -12.99 5.22 -12.62
N ILE A 164 -13.25 6.53 -12.45
CA ILE A 164 -12.41 7.59 -13.03
C ILE A 164 -10.95 7.42 -12.54
N PHE A 165 -10.72 7.27 -11.23
CA PHE A 165 -9.38 7.08 -10.71
C PHE A 165 -8.74 5.78 -11.18
N LEU A 166 -9.52 4.70 -11.24
CA LEU A 166 -9.03 3.42 -11.71
C LEU A 166 -8.55 3.50 -13.17
N VAL A 167 -9.34 4.13 -14.04
CA VAL A 167 -8.99 4.33 -15.45
C VAL A 167 -7.74 5.18 -15.59
N ILE A 168 -7.60 6.26 -14.82
CA ILE A 168 -6.43 7.13 -14.87
C ILE A 168 -5.16 6.37 -14.43
N VAL A 169 -5.21 5.63 -13.32
CA VAL A 169 -4.07 4.86 -12.83
C VAL A 169 -3.74 3.70 -13.79
N ALA A 170 -4.76 3.06 -14.38
CA ALA A 170 -4.55 2.06 -15.43
C ALA A 170 -3.88 2.65 -16.67
N ALA A 171 -4.27 3.86 -17.09
CA ALA A 171 -3.66 4.57 -18.20
C ALA A 171 -2.17 4.93 -17.96
N GLN A 172 -1.75 5.09 -16.70
CA GLN A 172 -0.33 5.22 -16.30
C GLN A 172 0.44 3.89 -16.43
N LYS A 173 -0.20 2.81 -16.90
CA LYS A 173 0.33 1.44 -17.01
C LYS A 173 0.73 0.81 -15.67
N ASP A 174 0.15 1.27 -14.55
CA ASP A 174 0.41 0.78 -13.20
C ASP A 174 -0.60 -0.29 -12.79
N PHE A 175 -0.33 -1.54 -13.20
CA PHE A 175 -1.23 -2.67 -12.94
C PHE A 175 -1.37 -2.97 -11.45
N SER A 176 -0.24 -3.06 -10.74
CA SER A 176 -0.23 -3.44 -9.32
C SER A 176 -1.02 -2.45 -8.48
N THR A 177 -0.81 -1.14 -8.69
CA THR A 177 -1.55 -0.11 -7.96
C THR A 177 -3.03 -0.08 -8.36
N THR A 178 -3.36 -0.31 -9.65
CA THR A 178 -4.75 -0.39 -10.12
C THR A 178 -5.49 -1.53 -9.43
N ALA A 179 -4.91 -2.74 -9.42
CA ALA A 179 -5.50 -3.91 -8.77
C ALA A 179 -5.60 -3.71 -7.25
N PHE A 180 -4.59 -3.10 -6.63
CA PHE A 180 -4.59 -2.79 -5.20
C PHE A 180 -5.71 -1.82 -4.82
N ILE A 181 -5.86 -0.71 -5.55
CA ILE A 181 -6.95 0.26 -5.34
C ILE A 181 -8.31 -0.43 -5.47
N ALA A 182 -8.47 -1.28 -6.49
CA ALA A 182 -9.70 -2.05 -6.68
C ALA A 182 -9.99 -2.94 -5.47
N CYS A 183 -9.01 -3.68 -4.97
CA CYS A 183 -9.14 -4.55 -3.80
C CYS A 183 -9.56 -3.77 -2.54
N VAL A 184 -8.87 -2.66 -2.24
CA VAL A 184 -9.19 -1.82 -1.07
C VAL A 184 -10.59 -1.24 -1.16
N CYS A 185 -11.00 -0.77 -2.34
CA CYS A 185 -12.35 -0.24 -2.53
C CYS A 185 -13.42 -1.32 -2.37
N ILE A 186 -13.22 -2.53 -2.91
CA ILE A 186 -14.13 -3.67 -2.68
C ILE A 186 -14.28 -3.94 -1.18
N LEU A 187 -13.17 -3.99 -0.44
CA LEU A 187 -13.21 -4.17 1.01
C LEU A 187 -14.02 -3.09 1.71
N MET A 188 -13.85 -1.82 1.32
CA MET A 188 -14.61 -0.72 1.88
C MET A 188 -16.10 -0.86 1.61
N PHE A 189 -16.51 -1.30 0.39
CA PHE A 189 -17.92 -1.57 0.05
C PHE A 189 -18.50 -2.71 0.88
N ILE A 190 -17.75 -3.80 1.06
CA ILE A 190 -18.19 -4.95 1.87
C ILE A 190 -18.42 -4.52 3.32
N VAL A 191 -17.46 -3.80 3.90
CA VAL A 191 -17.54 -3.34 5.30
C VAL A 191 -18.63 -2.30 5.51
N ALA A 192 -18.91 -1.47 4.50
CA ALA A 192 -20.04 -0.54 4.51
C ALA A 192 -21.41 -1.25 4.44
N GLY A 193 -21.45 -2.58 4.30
CA GLY A 193 -22.70 -3.32 4.17
C GLY A 193 -23.44 -3.07 2.85
N ALA A 194 -22.72 -2.61 1.82
CA ALA A 194 -23.31 -2.38 0.50
C ALA A 194 -23.87 -3.69 -0.08
N LYS A 195 -25.06 -3.63 -0.71
CA LYS A 195 -25.63 -4.81 -1.37
C LYS A 195 -24.66 -5.33 -2.42
N ILE A 196 -24.47 -6.64 -2.50
CA ILE A 196 -23.58 -7.28 -3.49
C ILE A 196 -23.93 -6.86 -4.93
N ALA A 197 -25.22 -6.59 -5.21
CA ALA A 197 -25.68 -6.07 -6.50
C ALA A 197 -24.97 -4.77 -6.93
N TRP A 198 -24.45 -3.97 -6.00
CA TRP A 198 -23.73 -2.73 -6.28
C TRP A 198 -22.26 -2.97 -6.65
N LEU A 199 -21.72 -4.14 -6.32
CA LEU A 199 -20.39 -4.56 -6.76
C LEU A 199 -20.38 -5.05 -8.21
N ILE A 200 -21.54 -5.46 -8.76
CA ILE A 200 -21.61 -5.99 -10.13
C ILE A 200 -21.18 -4.96 -11.18
N PRO A 201 -21.70 -3.72 -11.22
CA PRO A 201 -21.26 -2.70 -12.17
C PRO A 201 -19.74 -2.40 -12.04
N PHE A 202 -19.25 -2.45 -10.81
CA PHE A 202 -17.84 -2.28 -10.50
C PHE A 202 -16.98 -3.40 -11.10
N LEU A 203 -17.35 -4.66 -10.89
CA LEU A 203 -16.62 -5.81 -11.42
C LEU A 203 -16.67 -5.85 -12.96
N ILE A 204 -17.78 -5.45 -13.57
CA ILE A 204 -17.92 -5.35 -15.04
C ILE A 204 -16.88 -4.38 -15.63
N VAL A 205 -16.46 -3.36 -14.90
CA VAL A 205 -15.43 -2.40 -15.37
C VAL A 205 -14.03 -2.85 -14.99
N VAL A 206 -13.83 -3.31 -13.75
CA VAL A 206 -12.50 -3.68 -13.23
C VAL A 206 -11.92 -4.89 -13.95
N ILE A 207 -12.72 -5.94 -14.17
CA ILE A 207 -12.23 -7.17 -14.78
C ILE A 207 -11.71 -6.94 -16.19
N PRO A 208 -12.44 -6.28 -17.13
CA PRO A 208 -11.89 -5.98 -18.45
C PRO A 208 -10.65 -5.08 -18.40
N ILE A 209 -10.59 -4.08 -17.52
CA ILE A 209 -9.41 -3.23 -17.36
C ILE A 209 -8.20 -4.09 -16.97
N CYS A 210 -8.34 -4.97 -15.97
CA CYS A 210 -7.26 -5.86 -15.56
C CYS A 210 -6.82 -6.80 -16.69
N ILE A 211 -7.77 -7.38 -17.43
CA ILE A 211 -7.48 -8.26 -18.57
C ILE A 211 -6.70 -7.47 -19.66
N ILE A 212 -7.21 -6.32 -20.08
CA ILE A 212 -6.55 -5.46 -21.07
C ILE A 212 -5.13 -5.09 -20.59
N MET A 213 -4.98 -4.73 -19.33
CA MET A 213 -3.67 -4.36 -18.79
C MET A 213 -2.68 -5.54 -18.79
N ILE A 214 -3.13 -6.76 -18.54
CA ILE A 214 -2.27 -7.96 -18.61
C ILE A 214 -1.81 -8.19 -20.05
N PHE A 215 -2.74 -8.22 -20.98
CA PHE A 215 -2.44 -8.52 -22.38
C PHE A 215 -1.79 -7.36 -23.16
N SER A 216 -1.82 -6.14 -22.66
CA SER A 216 -1.22 -4.96 -23.32
C SER A 216 0.31 -4.91 -23.24
N GLN A 217 0.94 -5.73 -22.40
CA GLN A 217 2.39 -5.72 -22.20
C GLN A 217 2.94 -7.14 -22.19
N GLN A 218 3.81 -7.43 -23.14
CA GLN A 218 4.37 -8.77 -23.33
C GLN A 218 5.10 -9.28 -22.07
N TYR A 219 5.84 -8.42 -21.37
CA TYR A 219 6.56 -8.79 -20.15
C TYR A 219 5.65 -9.31 -19.03
N ARG A 220 4.35 -8.90 -19.00
CA ARG A 220 3.39 -9.41 -18.00
C ARG A 220 2.92 -10.82 -18.35
N ILE A 221 2.75 -11.10 -19.63
CA ILE A 221 2.41 -12.44 -20.10
C ILE A 221 3.58 -13.38 -19.80
N GLU A 222 4.80 -12.96 -20.10
CA GLU A 222 6.02 -13.71 -19.83
C GLU A 222 6.18 -14.01 -18.33
N ARG A 223 5.84 -13.09 -17.44
CA ARG A 223 5.83 -13.34 -15.98
C ARG A 223 4.81 -14.40 -15.58
N ILE A 224 3.62 -14.40 -16.17
CA ILE A 224 2.60 -15.42 -15.89
C ILE A 224 3.12 -16.78 -16.39
N LEU A 225 3.73 -16.84 -17.56
CA LEU A 225 4.33 -18.04 -18.10
C LEU A 225 5.50 -18.52 -17.23
N GLY A 226 6.37 -17.60 -16.78
CA GLY A 226 7.44 -17.90 -15.85
C GLY A 226 6.98 -18.43 -14.50
N PHE A 227 5.78 -18.02 -14.04
CA PHE A 227 5.17 -18.58 -12.84
C PHE A 227 4.63 -20.01 -13.07
N ILE A 228 4.05 -20.27 -14.25
CA ILE A 228 3.52 -21.60 -14.60
C ILE A 228 4.66 -22.61 -14.87
N ASN A 229 5.73 -22.15 -15.56
CA ASN A 229 6.89 -22.98 -15.95
C ASN A 229 8.20 -22.39 -15.38
N PRO A 230 8.43 -22.47 -14.05
CA PRO A 230 9.57 -21.77 -13.40
C PRO A 230 10.94 -22.25 -13.90
N ASP A 231 11.08 -23.50 -14.28
CA ASP A 231 12.36 -24.10 -14.70
C ASP A 231 12.82 -23.62 -16.08
N GLU A 232 11.87 -23.37 -16.98
CA GLU A 232 12.15 -22.94 -18.35
C GLU A 232 12.66 -21.48 -18.41
N PHE A 233 12.22 -20.65 -17.49
CA PHE A 233 12.57 -19.22 -17.41
C PHE A 233 13.51 -18.85 -16.25
N ALA A 234 14.17 -19.84 -15.64
CA ALA A 234 14.98 -19.67 -14.44
C ALA A 234 16.17 -18.70 -14.61
N THR A 235 16.75 -18.61 -15.80
CA THR A 235 17.96 -17.81 -16.08
C THR A 235 17.66 -16.41 -16.59
N THR A 236 16.42 -16.13 -16.97
CA THR A 236 16.02 -14.86 -17.59
C THR A 236 15.01 -14.10 -16.76
N LEU A 237 13.75 -14.49 -16.80
CA LEU A 237 12.65 -13.76 -16.18
C LEU A 237 12.56 -13.98 -14.66
N ASN A 238 12.95 -15.17 -14.19
CA ASN A 238 12.81 -15.57 -12.80
C ASN A 238 14.09 -15.43 -11.97
N PHE A 239 15.18 -14.87 -12.54
CA PHE A 239 16.46 -14.76 -11.84
C PHE A 239 16.35 -14.07 -10.48
N GLN A 240 15.71 -12.89 -10.43
CA GLN A 240 15.57 -12.12 -9.20
C GLN A 240 14.71 -12.85 -8.16
N SER A 241 13.60 -13.43 -8.59
CA SER A 241 12.69 -14.20 -7.74
C SER A 241 13.35 -15.47 -7.19
N LEU A 242 14.11 -16.19 -8.01
CA LEU A 242 14.89 -17.35 -7.57
C LEU A 242 16.03 -16.95 -6.62
N ALA A 243 16.70 -15.83 -6.88
CA ALA A 243 17.73 -15.30 -5.99
C ALA A 243 17.13 -14.90 -4.64
N ALA A 244 15.93 -14.27 -4.63
CA ALA A 244 15.20 -13.95 -3.42
C ALA A 244 14.81 -15.20 -2.62
N LYS A 245 14.28 -16.24 -3.28
CA LYS A 245 13.98 -17.53 -2.63
C LYS A 245 15.23 -18.17 -2.03
N LYS A 246 16.37 -18.13 -2.75
CA LYS A 246 17.64 -18.65 -2.24
C LYS A 246 18.15 -17.83 -1.04
N ALA A 247 17.95 -16.51 -1.03
CA ALA A 247 18.30 -15.64 0.10
C ALA A 247 17.48 -16.01 1.35
N ILE A 248 16.15 -16.13 1.19
CA ILE A 248 15.25 -16.54 2.29
C ILE A 248 15.66 -17.90 2.84
N SER A 249 15.93 -18.89 1.96
CA SER A 249 16.36 -20.24 2.39
C SER A 249 17.70 -20.20 3.12
N ALA A 250 18.61 -19.32 2.73
CA ALA A 250 19.93 -19.17 3.36
C ALA A 250 19.85 -18.62 4.78
N GLY A 251 18.81 -17.80 5.07
CA GLY A 251 18.62 -17.25 6.41
C GLY A 251 18.39 -18.31 7.50
N GLY A 252 17.83 -19.47 7.15
CA GLY A 252 17.56 -20.54 8.13
C GLY A 252 16.72 -20.05 9.32
N ILE A 253 17.00 -20.57 10.52
CA ILE A 253 16.24 -20.18 11.73
C ILE A 253 16.74 -18.85 12.29
N TRP A 254 18.06 -18.67 12.41
CA TRP A 254 18.69 -17.56 13.13
C TRP A 254 19.16 -16.40 12.23
N GLY A 255 19.17 -16.59 10.91
CA GLY A 255 19.73 -15.64 9.96
C GLY A 255 21.24 -15.77 9.77
N GLN A 256 21.75 -15.09 8.75
CA GLN A 256 23.17 -14.98 8.44
C GLN A 256 23.87 -13.85 9.25
N GLY A 257 23.08 -13.04 9.96
CA GLY A 257 23.56 -11.87 10.67
C GLY A 257 23.63 -10.62 9.80
N ILE A 258 24.17 -9.53 10.38
CA ILE A 258 24.31 -8.23 9.74
C ILE A 258 25.77 -8.08 9.31
N GLY A 259 26.03 -7.84 8.04
CA GLY A 259 27.41 -7.59 7.60
C GLY A 259 27.63 -7.76 6.10
N THR A 260 28.90 -7.74 5.73
CA THR A 260 29.36 -7.82 4.33
C THR A 260 29.25 -9.20 3.71
N ASP A 261 29.00 -10.22 4.51
CA ASP A 261 28.99 -11.64 4.10
C ASP A 261 27.64 -12.11 3.53
N LEU A 262 26.65 -11.22 3.43
CA LEU A 262 25.36 -11.50 2.79
C LEU A 262 25.55 -11.60 1.27
N VAL A 263 26.14 -12.71 0.84
CA VAL A 263 26.57 -12.94 -0.55
C VAL A 263 25.39 -12.92 -1.51
N LYS A 264 24.22 -13.40 -1.07
CA LYS A 264 23.04 -13.54 -1.92
C LYS A 264 22.26 -12.24 -2.08
N ILE A 265 22.20 -11.42 -1.03
CA ILE A 265 21.65 -10.05 -1.11
C ILE A 265 22.39 -9.21 -2.14
N ASN A 266 23.72 -9.35 -2.22
CA ASN A 266 24.54 -8.57 -3.16
C ASN A 266 24.36 -8.99 -4.64
N LEU A 267 23.71 -10.13 -4.90
CA LEU A 267 23.44 -10.63 -6.25
C LEU A 267 22.12 -10.14 -6.82
N ILE A 268 21.22 -9.57 -5.98
CA ILE A 268 19.89 -9.11 -6.41
C ILE A 268 19.98 -7.61 -6.72
N PRO A 269 19.79 -7.19 -7.98
CA PRO A 269 19.70 -5.77 -8.33
C PRO A 269 18.53 -5.09 -7.59
N GLU A 270 18.74 -3.86 -7.14
CA GLU A 270 17.72 -3.01 -6.47
C GLU A 270 16.99 -3.69 -5.30
N ILE A 271 17.68 -4.59 -4.58
CA ILE A 271 17.12 -5.32 -3.44
C ILE A 271 16.47 -4.40 -2.39
N GLN A 272 17.00 -3.19 -2.21
CA GLN A 272 16.50 -2.18 -1.28
C GLN A 272 15.11 -1.63 -1.68
N ALA A 273 14.66 -1.85 -2.92
CA ALA A 273 13.37 -1.39 -3.40
C ALA A 273 12.33 -2.52 -3.40
N ASP A 274 12.61 -3.61 -4.11
CA ASP A 274 11.60 -4.62 -4.44
C ASP A 274 11.73 -5.92 -3.62
N TYR A 275 12.94 -6.22 -3.11
CA TYR A 275 13.23 -7.48 -2.42
C TYR A 275 13.73 -7.30 -0.97
N ILE A 276 13.35 -6.20 -0.33
CA ILE A 276 13.79 -5.86 1.04
C ILE A 276 13.42 -6.94 2.06
N PHE A 277 12.27 -7.62 1.86
CA PHE A 277 11.85 -8.72 2.71
C PHE A 277 12.75 -9.95 2.59
N ALA A 278 13.21 -10.27 1.38
CA ALA A 278 14.15 -11.37 1.17
C ALA A 278 15.49 -11.09 1.89
N GLY A 279 15.96 -9.84 1.81
CA GLY A 279 17.15 -9.41 2.56
C GLY A 279 16.97 -9.44 4.07
N TRP A 280 15.81 -9.03 4.57
CA TRP A 280 15.46 -9.18 5.98
C TRP A 280 15.47 -10.64 6.43
N ALA A 281 14.85 -11.53 5.65
CA ALA A 281 14.78 -12.95 5.95
C ALA A 281 16.17 -13.63 5.89
N GLU A 282 17.05 -13.25 4.96
CA GLU A 282 18.44 -13.73 4.95
C GLU A 282 19.21 -13.29 6.20
N ALA A 283 19.07 -12.02 6.59
CA ALA A 283 19.81 -11.45 7.71
C ALA A 283 19.32 -11.96 9.07
N MET A 284 18.01 -12.02 9.28
CA MET A 284 17.38 -12.27 10.58
C MET A 284 16.76 -13.67 10.72
N GLY A 285 16.70 -14.44 9.63
CA GLY A 285 16.14 -15.77 9.61
C GLY A 285 14.64 -15.83 9.94
N LEU A 286 14.17 -17.04 10.21
CA LEU A 286 12.77 -17.30 10.55
C LEU A 286 12.31 -16.51 11.79
N VAL A 287 13.20 -16.35 12.78
CA VAL A 287 12.88 -15.60 14.02
C VAL A 287 12.56 -14.15 13.70
N GLY A 288 13.35 -13.49 12.83
CA GLY A 288 13.10 -12.13 12.39
C GLY A 288 11.83 -11.99 11.56
N VAL A 289 11.52 -12.99 10.73
CA VAL A 289 10.29 -13.04 9.94
C VAL A 289 9.06 -13.18 10.85
N ILE A 290 9.08 -14.09 11.83
CA ILE A 290 7.98 -14.26 12.79
C ILE A 290 7.79 -12.99 13.61
N PHE A 291 8.87 -12.35 14.06
CA PHE A 291 8.79 -11.09 14.80
C PHE A 291 8.13 -9.98 13.96
N TYR A 292 8.52 -9.82 12.70
CA TYR A 292 7.91 -8.84 11.79
C TYR A 292 6.41 -9.09 11.62
N PHE A 293 6.00 -10.34 11.32
CA PHE A 293 4.58 -10.68 11.17
C PHE A 293 3.78 -10.55 12.45
N ALA A 294 4.39 -10.82 13.62
CA ALA A 294 3.76 -10.59 14.91
C ALA A 294 3.46 -9.11 15.16
N VAL A 295 4.42 -8.22 14.84
CA VAL A 295 4.22 -6.77 14.95
C VAL A 295 3.19 -6.27 13.93
N LEU A 296 3.23 -6.76 12.68
CA LEU A 296 2.24 -6.43 11.65
C LEU A 296 0.83 -6.91 12.03
N GLY A 297 0.73 -8.12 12.59
CA GLY A 297 -0.52 -8.67 13.11
C GLY A 297 -1.07 -7.86 14.28
N LEU A 298 -0.19 -7.43 15.21
CA LEU A 298 -0.57 -6.54 16.31
C LEU A 298 -1.08 -5.19 15.80
N PHE A 299 -0.42 -4.59 14.82
CA PHE A 299 -0.85 -3.37 14.15
C PHE A 299 -2.25 -3.52 13.54
N ALA A 300 -2.46 -4.56 12.74
CA ALA A 300 -3.73 -4.82 12.09
C ALA A 300 -4.85 -5.08 13.11
N TRP A 301 -4.60 -5.95 14.10
CA TRP A 301 -5.57 -6.27 15.14
C TRP A 301 -6.00 -5.05 15.94
N ARG A 302 -5.04 -4.25 16.43
CA ARG A 302 -5.34 -3.04 17.20
C ARG A 302 -5.97 -1.95 16.34
N GLY A 303 -5.51 -1.78 15.09
CA GLY A 303 -6.07 -0.83 14.15
C GLY A 303 -7.53 -1.14 13.80
N TYR A 304 -7.85 -2.39 13.47
CA TYR A 304 -9.23 -2.81 13.21
C TYR A 304 -10.10 -2.74 14.46
N LYS A 305 -9.58 -3.12 15.62
CA LYS A 305 -10.30 -2.96 16.89
C LYS A 305 -10.64 -1.49 17.14
N SER A 306 -9.69 -0.58 16.96
CA SER A 306 -9.90 0.85 17.12
C SER A 306 -10.95 1.39 16.12
N ALA A 307 -10.89 0.96 14.86
CA ALA A 307 -11.88 1.30 13.83
C ALA A 307 -13.29 0.84 14.23
N LEU A 308 -13.44 -0.39 14.70
CA LEU A 308 -14.70 -0.98 15.11
C LEU A 308 -15.30 -0.35 16.38
N THR A 309 -14.47 0.17 17.27
CA THR A 309 -14.92 0.80 18.53
C THR A 309 -15.12 2.30 18.42
N CYS A 310 -14.76 2.90 17.28
CA CYS A 310 -14.90 4.35 17.06
C CYS A 310 -16.37 4.76 16.95
N PRO A 311 -16.84 5.75 17.74
CA PRO A 311 -18.23 6.21 17.71
C PRO A 311 -18.58 7.03 16.46
N ASP A 312 -17.63 7.74 15.88
CA ASP A 312 -17.81 8.48 14.62
C ASP A 312 -17.67 7.53 13.42
N ARG A 313 -18.72 7.39 12.62
CA ARG A 313 -18.76 6.47 11.47
C ARG A 313 -17.73 6.82 10.41
N PHE A 314 -17.56 8.11 10.11
CA PHE A 314 -16.53 8.54 9.16
C PHE A 314 -15.15 8.12 9.63
N ALA A 315 -14.82 8.40 10.90
CA ALA A 315 -13.54 8.01 11.49
C ALA A 315 -13.36 6.48 11.52
N SER A 316 -14.43 5.73 11.80
CA SER A 316 -14.44 4.26 11.77
C SER A 316 -14.09 3.72 10.37
N PHE A 317 -14.80 4.15 9.32
CA PHE A 317 -14.52 3.73 7.94
C PHE A 317 -13.13 4.19 7.46
N ALA A 318 -12.75 5.43 7.77
CA ALA A 318 -11.45 5.97 7.41
C ALA A 318 -10.30 5.18 8.06
N SER A 319 -10.41 4.90 9.36
CA SER A 319 -9.43 4.11 10.09
C SER A 319 -9.34 2.69 9.55
N PHE A 320 -10.49 2.03 9.31
CA PHE A 320 -10.53 0.70 8.70
C PHE A 320 -9.79 0.68 7.36
N GLY A 321 -10.11 1.63 6.47
CA GLY A 321 -9.50 1.69 5.15
C GLY A 321 -8.00 2.00 5.20
N CYS A 322 -7.55 2.94 6.04
CA CYS A 322 -6.13 3.25 6.20
C CYS A 322 -5.32 2.06 6.75
N VAL A 323 -5.85 1.36 7.76
CA VAL A 323 -5.22 0.13 8.29
C VAL A 323 -5.16 -0.94 7.20
N SER A 324 -6.25 -1.10 6.42
CA SER A 324 -6.30 -2.07 5.31
C SER A 324 -5.28 -1.76 4.22
N ILE A 325 -5.08 -0.47 3.85
CA ILE A 325 -4.04 -0.08 2.88
C ILE A 325 -2.67 -0.55 3.36
N ILE A 326 -2.28 -0.19 4.58
CA ILE A 326 -0.95 -0.50 5.11
C ILE A 326 -0.78 -2.02 5.24
N PHE A 327 -1.74 -2.71 5.82
CA PHE A 327 -1.69 -4.15 6.05
C PHE A 327 -1.62 -4.96 4.74
N LEU A 328 -2.52 -4.67 3.79
CA LEU A 328 -2.54 -5.37 2.51
C LEU A 328 -1.31 -5.03 1.67
N GLN A 329 -0.85 -3.77 1.68
CA GLN A 329 0.34 -3.36 0.93
C GLN A 329 1.59 -4.06 1.46
N SER A 330 1.70 -4.24 2.79
CA SER A 330 2.78 -5.01 3.39
C SER A 330 2.75 -6.47 2.91
N ILE A 331 1.60 -7.15 2.99
CA ILE A 331 1.47 -8.55 2.58
C ILE A 331 1.71 -8.73 1.07
N ILE A 332 1.09 -7.88 0.23
CA ILE A 332 1.19 -8.02 -1.24
C ILE A 332 2.62 -7.76 -1.71
N ARG A 333 3.32 -6.74 -1.16
CA ARG A 333 4.72 -6.49 -1.50
C ARG A 333 5.63 -7.65 -1.11
N GLU A 334 5.41 -8.27 0.02
CA GLU A 334 6.17 -9.43 0.46
C GLU A 334 5.90 -10.66 -0.39
N TYR A 335 4.64 -10.85 -0.77
CA TYR A 335 4.25 -11.95 -1.67
C TYR A 335 4.71 -11.68 -3.11
N GLY A 336 4.64 -10.44 -3.57
CA GLY A 336 5.08 -10.00 -4.89
C GLY A 336 6.59 -10.10 -5.07
N SER A 337 7.38 -9.80 -4.04
CA SER A 337 8.82 -10.03 -4.05
C SER A 337 9.18 -11.51 -4.22
N ASN A 338 8.27 -12.40 -3.87
CA ASN A 338 8.46 -13.85 -3.99
C ASN A 338 7.87 -14.44 -5.28
N THR A 339 6.92 -13.77 -5.96
CA THR A 339 6.14 -14.44 -7.04
C THR A 339 5.71 -13.59 -8.24
N LEU A 340 5.54 -12.27 -8.12
CA LEU A 340 4.81 -11.48 -9.14
C LEU A 340 5.48 -10.19 -9.64
N GLU A 341 6.49 -9.64 -8.97
CA GLU A 341 7.14 -8.37 -9.33
C GLU A 341 8.58 -8.52 -9.85
N ALA A 342 9.03 -9.73 -10.07
CA ALA A 342 10.34 -9.97 -10.71
C ALA A 342 10.27 -9.73 -12.21
#